data_f3221cbe6ca2e67b4f500a3f274eb420
#
_entry.id   f3221cbe6ca2e67b4f500a3f274eb420
#
_cell.length_a   1.000
_cell.length_b   1.000
_cell.length_c   1.000
_cell.angle_alpha   90.00
_cell.angle_beta   90.00
_cell.angle_gamma   90.00
#
_symmetry.space_group_name_H-M   'P 1'
#
loop_
_entity.id
_entity.type
_entity.pdbx_description
1 polymer ?
#
loop_
_entity_poly.entity_id
_entity_poly.type
_entity_poly.pdbx_seq_one_letter_code
_entity_poly.pdbx_strand_id
1 'polypeptide(L)'
;GQGMWGFDRYGIVPDMVTVGKPMGNGQPIAAVMTRHDLIDEFNRHSRYFNTFGGSSVSIAAAQATFDVLRDEELIESAQLMGQYLKAALTNMGKFVEVRGVGLFIGAQLESEARAVDVVNALRDRHVLVSASGPANDTLKIRPPLPFSTADATLLLTELDAVLR
;
A
#
# COMPACT_ATOMS: atom_id res chain seq x y z
N GLY A 1 3.44 -0.40 -6.21
CA GLY A 1 4.62 -0.32 -6.99
C GLY A 1 4.65 -1.03 -8.33
N GLN A 2 3.68 -0.82 -9.24
CA GLN A 2 3.80 -1.19 -10.67
C GLN A 2 3.42 -0.01 -11.57
N GLY A 3 3.36 1.18 -11.04
CA GLY A 3 2.97 2.41 -11.66
C GLY A 3 2.50 3.38 -10.61
N MET A 4 2.28 4.62 -10.99
CA MET A 4 1.77 5.66 -10.11
C MET A 4 0.35 5.35 -9.65
N TRP A 5 -0.46 4.76 -10.52
CA TRP A 5 -1.87 4.47 -10.27
C TRP A 5 -2.18 2.98 -10.42
N GLY A 6 -3.07 2.47 -9.59
CA GLY A 6 -3.48 1.07 -9.65
C GLY A 6 -4.16 0.69 -10.98
N PHE A 7 -4.83 1.62 -11.62
CA PHE A 7 -5.51 1.41 -12.90
C PHE A 7 -4.56 1.35 -14.10
N ASP A 8 -3.32 1.87 -14.00
CA ASP A 8 -2.31 1.80 -15.07
C ASP A 8 -2.06 0.35 -15.51
N ARG A 9 -2.14 -0.58 -14.56
CA ARG A 9 -1.95 -2.03 -14.80
C ARG A 9 -2.94 -2.64 -15.78
N TYR A 10 -4.08 -2.01 -15.95
CA TYR A 10 -5.18 -2.54 -16.77
C TYR A 10 -5.36 -1.74 -18.05
N GLY A 11 -4.52 -0.74 -18.31
CA GLY A 11 -4.65 0.15 -19.45
C GLY A 11 -5.96 0.96 -19.46
N ILE A 12 -6.53 1.20 -18.28
CA ILE A 12 -7.78 1.94 -18.11
C ILE A 12 -7.47 3.42 -17.98
N VAL A 13 -8.22 4.25 -18.67
CA VAL A 13 -8.26 5.70 -18.46
C VAL A 13 -9.57 6.05 -17.77
N PRO A 14 -9.58 6.24 -16.46
CA PRO A 14 -10.82 6.51 -15.72
C PRO A 14 -11.31 7.94 -15.98
N ASP A 15 -12.64 8.14 -15.94
CA ASP A 15 -13.24 9.47 -16.02
C ASP A 15 -13.01 10.29 -14.75
N MET A 16 -12.92 9.61 -13.59
CA MET A 16 -12.67 10.24 -12.29
C MET A 16 -11.72 9.38 -11.46
N VAL A 17 -10.83 10.05 -10.74
CA VAL A 17 -9.92 9.41 -9.77
C VAL A 17 -10.05 10.12 -8.43
N THR A 18 -10.32 9.35 -7.38
CA THR A 18 -10.31 9.87 -6.00
C THR A 18 -9.02 9.46 -5.31
N VAL A 19 -8.37 10.40 -4.65
CA VAL A 19 -7.16 10.17 -3.85
C VAL A 19 -7.33 10.75 -2.46
N GLY A 20 -6.69 10.13 -1.47
CA GLY A 20 -6.77 10.58 -0.09
C GLY A 20 -5.89 9.75 0.82
N LYS A 21 -6.25 9.61 2.10
CA LYS A 21 -5.52 8.85 3.14
C LYS A 21 -4.03 9.23 3.19
N PRO A 22 -3.08 8.42 2.66
CA PRO A 22 -1.65 8.70 2.75
C PRO A 22 -1.17 9.83 1.84
N MET A 23 -2.04 10.46 1.03
CA MET A 23 -1.68 11.50 0.07
C MET A 23 -0.85 12.64 0.67
N GLY A 24 -1.16 13.06 1.91
CA GLY A 24 -0.43 14.10 2.64
C GLY A 24 0.53 13.56 3.68
N ASN A 25 0.83 12.25 3.70
CA ASN A 25 1.72 11.57 4.64
C ASN A 25 1.47 11.97 6.11
N GLY A 26 0.18 11.96 6.52
CA GLY A 26 -0.27 12.34 7.87
C GLY A 26 -1.02 13.68 7.92
N GLN A 27 -0.80 14.57 6.98
CA GLN A 27 -1.61 15.79 6.84
C GLN A 27 -2.93 15.45 6.13
N PRO A 28 -4.09 15.82 6.71
CA PRO A 28 -5.39 15.56 6.07
C PRO A 28 -5.53 16.28 4.72
N ILE A 29 -5.69 15.50 3.66
CA ILE A 29 -5.98 15.98 2.32
C ILE A 29 -6.60 14.87 1.49
N ALA A 30 -7.53 15.24 0.62
CA ALA A 30 -8.09 14.39 -0.41
C ALA A 30 -8.36 15.21 -1.67
N ALA A 31 -8.43 14.55 -2.80
CA ALA A 31 -8.74 15.18 -4.07
C ALA A 31 -9.57 14.28 -4.97
N VAL A 32 -10.30 14.91 -5.87
CA VAL A 32 -10.90 14.28 -7.04
C VAL A 32 -10.25 14.88 -8.28
N MET A 33 -9.70 14.03 -9.12
CA MET A 33 -9.20 14.41 -10.44
C MET A 33 -10.17 13.91 -11.48
N THR A 34 -10.58 14.75 -12.41
CA THR A 34 -11.52 14.40 -13.45
C THR A 34 -11.36 15.28 -14.68
N ARG A 35 -12.06 14.93 -15.77
CA ARG A 35 -12.09 15.75 -16.98
C ARG A 35 -12.81 17.06 -16.75
N HIS A 36 -12.41 18.08 -17.52
CA HIS A 36 -12.95 19.42 -17.39
C HIS A 36 -14.46 19.49 -17.70
N ASP A 37 -14.92 18.73 -18.70
CA ASP A 37 -16.34 18.68 -19.08
C ASP A 37 -17.26 18.20 -17.96
N LEU A 38 -16.78 17.25 -17.11
CA LEU A 38 -17.53 16.76 -15.96
C LEU A 38 -17.58 17.80 -14.82
N ILE A 39 -16.50 18.57 -14.64
CA ILE A 39 -16.50 19.68 -13.67
C ILE A 39 -17.46 20.78 -14.12
N ASP A 40 -17.46 21.13 -15.40
CA ASP A 40 -18.36 22.13 -15.94
C ASP A 40 -19.83 21.75 -15.80
N GLU A 41 -20.15 20.49 -16.06
CA GLU A 41 -21.51 19.99 -15.88
C GLU A 41 -21.92 20.01 -14.39
N PHE A 42 -21.04 19.59 -13.49
CA PHE A 42 -21.28 19.69 -12.05
C PHE A 42 -21.56 21.14 -11.61
N ASN A 43 -20.75 22.09 -12.08
CA ASN A 43 -20.87 23.48 -11.69
C ASN A 43 -22.15 24.15 -12.22
N ARG A 44 -22.75 23.64 -13.31
CA ARG A 44 -24.05 24.13 -13.82
C ARG A 44 -25.20 23.75 -12.89
N HIS A 45 -25.10 22.63 -12.21
CA HIS A 45 -26.19 22.04 -11.43
C HIS A 45 -25.97 22.09 -9.91
N SER A 46 -24.74 22.35 -9.47
CA SER A 46 -24.38 22.32 -8.05
C SER A 46 -23.47 23.49 -7.66
N ARG A 47 -23.78 24.10 -6.52
CA ARG A 47 -22.89 25.08 -5.93
C ARG A 47 -21.95 24.36 -4.96
N TYR A 48 -20.68 24.29 -5.32
CA TYR A 48 -19.65 23.71 -4.45
C TYR A 48 -19.03 24.75 -3.53
N PHE A 49 -18.94 24.40 -2.24
CA PHE A 49 -18.21 25.18 -1.25
C PHE A 49 -17.53 24.23 -0.25
N ASN A 50 -16.27 24.50 0.07
CA ASN A 50 -15.52 23.76 1.08
C ASN A 50 -14.59 24.72 1.83
N THR A 51 -14.84 24.92 3.14
CA THR A 51 -14.09 25.85 3.98
C THR A 51 -12.58 25.55 3.98
N PHE A 52 -12.20 24.28 4.00
CA PHE A 52 -10.80 23.84 4.04
C PHE A 52 -10.25 23.40 2.68
N GLY A 53 -11.05 23.49 1.63
CA GLY A 53 -10.63 23.21 0.26
C GLY A 53 -9.52 24.15 -0.17
N GLY A 54 -8.45 23.61 -0.74
CA GLY A 54 -7.31 24.40 -1.20
C GLY A 54 -6.40 24.91 -0.07
N SER A 55 -6.46 24.28 1.14
CA SER A 55 -5.53 24.63 2.23
C SER A 55 -4.08 24.54 1.76
N SER A 56 -3.34 25.64 1.83
CA SER A 56 -1.94 25.72 1.38
C SER A 56 -1.01 24.77 2.16
N VAL A 57 -1.28 24.58 3.45
CA VAL A 57 -0.50 23.65 4.30
C VAL A 57 -0.70 22.20 3.83
N SER A 58 -1.95 21.80 3.60
CA SER A 58 -2.26 20.45 3.13
C SER A 58 -1.73 20.19 1.72
N ILE A 59 -1.82 21.19 0.84
CA ILE A 59 -1.28 21.11 -0.53
C ILE A 59 0.24 20.97 -0.49
N ALA A 60 0.93 21.77 0.34
CA ALA A 60 2.39 21.69 0.47
C ALA A 60 2.84 20.31 0.99
N ALA A 61 2.11 19.73 1.94
CA ALA A 61 2.40 18.38 2.43
C ALA A 61 2.19 17.30 1.35
N ALA A 62 1.11 17.41 0.57
CA ALA A 62 0.85 16.49 -0.54
C ALA A 62 1.89 16.64 -1.66
N GLN A 63 2.30 17.87 -1.97
CA GLN A 63 3.36 18.14 -2.96
C GLN A 63 4.69 17.53 -2.51
N ALA A 64 5.09 17.75 -1.26
CA ALA A 64 6.32 17.17 -0.72
C ALA A 64 6.29 15.62 -0.76
N THR A 65 5.14 15.02 -0.44
CA THR A 65 4.96 13.56 -0.55
C THR A 65 5.13 13.08 -2.00
N PHE A 66 4.54 13.79 -2.95
CA PHE A 66 4.66 13.46 -4.38
C PHE A 66 6.10 13.62 -4.87
N ASP A 67 6.78 14.69 -4.47
CA ASP A 67 8.17 14.96 -4.86
C ASP A 67 9.10 13.85 -4.35
N VAL A 68 8.98 13.42 -3.10
CA VAL A 68 9.73 12.29 -2.53
C VAL A 68 9.47 11.00 -3.31
N LEU A 69 8.21 10.69 -3.61
CA LEU A 69 7.87 9.50 -4.41
C LEU A 69 8.57 9.46 -5.76
N ARG A 70 8.67 10.63 -6.42
CA ARG A 70 9.31 10.79 -7.72
C ARG A 70 10.83 10.81 -7.61
N ASP A 71 11.37 11.65 -6.74
CA ASP A 71 12.80 11.97 -6.68
C ASP A 71 13.63 10.84 -6.07
N GLU A 72 13.03 10.04 -5.18
CA GLU A 72 13.63 8.84 -4.60
C GLU A 72 13.25 7.54 -5.33
N GLU A 73 12.57 7.64 -6.48
CA GLU A 73 12.17 6.49 -7.31
C GLU A 73 11.45 5.38 -6.53
N LEU A 74 10.64 5.78 -5.53
CA LEU A 74 10.05 4.84 -4.58
C LEU A 74 9.07 3.85 -5.22
N ILE A 75 8.48 4.18 -6.37
CA ILE A 75 7.60 3.28 -7.12
C ILE A 75 8.40 2.10 -7.68
N GLU A 76 9.54 2.37 -8.28
CA GLU A 76 10.43 1.33 -8.83
C GLU A 76 11.06 0.50 -7.71
N SER A 77 11.56 1.16 -6.66
CA SER A 77 12.08 0.50 -5.47
C SER A 77 11.05 -0.47 -4.86
N ALA A 78 9.79 -0.03 -4.72
CA ALA A 78 8.71 -0.88 -4.22
C ALA A 78 8.41 -2.08 -5.12
N GLN A 79 8.55 -1.93 -6.44
CA GLN A 79 8.41 -3.03 -7.39
C GLN A 79 9.51 -4.08 -7.21
N LEU A 80 10.75 -3.66 -7.18
CA LEU A 80 11.91 -4.55 -7.03
C LEU A 80 11.89 -5.26 -5.66
N MET A 81 11.68 -4.52 -4.59
CA MET A 81 11.58 -5.07 -3.24
C MET A 81 10.39 -6.03 -3.10
N GLY A 82 9.26 -5.70 -3.72
CA GLY A 82 8.08 -6.57 -3.73
C GLY A 82 8.32 -7.89 -4.46
N GLN A 83 9.04 -7.89 -5.58
CA GLN A 83 9.47 -9.09 -6.28
C GLN A 83 10.39 -9.95 -5.41
N TYR A 84 11.38 -9.33 -4.78
CA TYR A 84 12.30 -10.00 -3.86
C TYR A 84 11.55 -10.66 -2.70
N LEU A 85 10.69 -9.93 -2.00
CA LEU A 85 9.91 -10.44 -0.87
C LEU A 85 8.98 -11.60 -1.29
N LYS A 86 8.28 -11.45 -2.42
CA LYS A 86 7.43 -12.53 -2.94
C LYS A 86 8.20 -13.80 -3.22
N ALA A 87 9.35 -13.69 -3.87
CA ALA A 87 10.20 -14.84 -4.16
C ALA A 87 10.71 -15.49 -2.87
N ALA A 88 11.19 -14.69 -1.92
CA ALA A 88 11.69 -15.19 -0.64
C ALA A 88 10.59 -15.90 0.17
N LEU A 89 9.40 -15.30 0.29
CA LEU A 89 8.26 -15.89 0.97
C LEU A 89 7.79 -17.21 0.31
N THR A 90 7.74 -17.24 -1.02
CA THR A 90 7.41 -18.47 -1.77
C THR A 90 8.43 -19.57 -1.51
N ASN A 91 9.72 -19.23 -1.53
CA ASN A 91 10.80 -20.18 -1.30
C ASN A 91 10.87 -20.73 0.14
N MET A 92 10.25 -20.04 1.12
CA MET A 92 10.12 -20.57 2.47
C MET A 92 9.29 -21.87 2.51
N GLY A 93 8.38 -22.08 1.56
CA GLY A 93 7.54 -23.28 1.52
C GLY A 93 6.59 -23.43 2.71
N LYS A 94 6.26 -22.33 3.38
CA LYS A 94 5.43 -22.28 4.61
C LYS A 94 4.03 -21.72 4.37
N PHE A 95 3.75 -21.27 3.16
CA PHE A 95 2.49 -20.63 2.79
C PHE A 95 1.75 -21.46 1.74
N VAL A 96 0.45 -21.50 1.84
CA VAL A 96 -0.44 -22.11 0.84
C VAL A 96 -0.35 -21.34 -0.47
N GLU A 97 -0.31 -20.01 -0.39
CA GLU A 97 -0.17 -19.12 -1.52
C GLU A 97 0.54 -17.83 -1.10
N VAL A 98 1.39 -17.30 -1.99
CA VAL A 98 1.96 -15.96 -1.86
C VAL A 98 1.56 -15.14 -3.10
N ARG A 99 0.77 -14.08 -2.89
CA ARG A 99 0.23 -13.23 -3.95
C ARG A 99 0.43 -11.75 -3.62
N GLY A 100 0.31 -10.91 -4.62
CA GLY A 100 0.39 -9.45 -4.43
C GLY A 100 1.19 -8.74 -5.50
N VAL A 101 1.27 -7.42 -5.36
CA VAL A 101 1.93 -6.50 -6.29
C VAL A 101 2.71 -5.46 -5.51
N GLY A 102 3.94 -5.21 -5.93
CA GLY A 102 4.85 -4.33 -5.21
C GLY A 102 4.92 -4.74 -3.74
N LEU A 103 4.86 -3.77 -2.85
CA LEU A 103 4.89 -3.99 -1.40
C LEU A 103 3.51 -4.31 -0.78
N PHE A 104 2.53 -4.66 -1.57
CA PHE A 104 1.25 -5.16 -1.07
C PHE A 104 1.15 -6.66 -1.29
N ILE A 105 1.55 -7.46 -0.28
CA ILE A 105 1.72 -8.90 -0.37
C ILE A 105 0.78 -9.59 0.62
N GLY A 106 0.11 -10.62 0.14
CA GLY A 106 -0.63 -11.58 0.94
C GLY A 106 0.11 -12.92 0.97
N ALA A 107 0.35 -13.44 2.15
CA ALA A 107 0.94 -14.76 2.37
C ALA A 107 -0.07 -15.61 3.15
N GLN A 108 -0.73 -16.55 2.46
CA GLN A 108 -1.81 -17.35 3.01
C GLN A 108 -1.27 -18.52 3.83
N LEU A 109 -1.77 -18.66 5.05
CA LEU A 109 -1.53 -19.76 5.94
C LEU A 109 -2.67 -20.82 5.86
N GLU A 110 -2.50 -21.93 6.54
CA GLU A 110 -3.44 -23.05 6.50
C GLU A 110 -4.80 -22.74 7.15
N SER A 111 -4.84 -21.80 8.10
CA SER A 111 -6.06 -21.46 8.84
C SER A 111 -5.97 -20.07 9.50
N GLU A 112 -7.14 -19.53 9.88
CA GLU A 112 -7.25 -18.32 10.69
C GLU A 112 -6.52 -18.45 12.04
N ALA A 113 -6.68 -19.57 12.74
CA ALA A 113 -6.03 -19.80 14.02
C ALA A 113 -4.51 -19.71 13.89
N ARG A 114 -3.94 -20.31 12.85
CA ARG A 114 -2.51 -20.21 12.57
C ARG A 114 -2.07 -18.79 12.23
N ALA A 115 -2.88 -18.04 11.49
CA ALA A 115 -2.58 -16.65 11.17
C ALA A 115 -2.57 -15.75 12.41
N VAL A 116 -3.52 -15.95 13.33
CA VAL A 116 -3.57 -15.22 14.61
C VAL A 116 -2.34 -15.50 15.46
N ASP A 117 -1.94 -16.76 15.58
CA ASP A 117 -0.74 -17.15 16.33
C ASP A 117 0.52 -16.49 15.75
N VAL A 118 0.69 -16.54 14.43
CA VAL A 118 1.83 -15.93 13.73
C VAL A 118 1.86 -14.42 13.91
N VAL A 119 0.72 -13.74 13.77
CA VAL A 119 0.61 -12.28 13.98
C VAL A 119 1.03 -11.91 15.40
N ASN A 120 0.56 -12.63 16.40
CA ASN A 120 0.90 -12.38 17.81
C ASN A 120 2.38 -12.65 18.09
N ALA A 121 2.91 -13.78 17.61
CA ALA A 121 4.32 -14.12 17.78
C ALA A 121 5.27 -13.12 17.08
N LEU A 122 4.90 -12.63 15.91
CA LEU A 122 5.65 -11.56 15.22
C LEU A 122 5.61 -10.25 16.01
N ARG A 123 4.45 -9.88 16.56
CA ARG A 123 4.33 -8.67 17.40
C ARG A 123 5.26 -8.73 18.61
N ASP A 124 5.35 -9.89 19.27
CA ASP A 124 6.26 -10.08 20.40
C ASP A 124 7.74 -9.99 20.01
N ARG A 125 8.03 -10.11 18.71
CA ARG A 125 9.34 -9.92 18.08
C ARG A 125 9.49 -8.55 17.40
N HIS A 126 8.63 -7.61 17.73
CA HIS A 126 8.61 -6.24 17.22
C HIS A 126 8.34 -6.10 15.71
N VAL A 127 7.71 -7.10 15.10
CA VAL A 127 7.28 -7.08 13.70
C VAL A 127 5.75 -6.98 13.64
N LEU A 128 5.25 -5.87 13.09
CA LEU A 128 3.82 -5.62 12.99
C LEU A 128 3.29 -6.03 11.62
N VAL A 129 2.44 -7.04 11.61
CA VAL A 129 1.65 -7.48 10.46
C VAL A 129 0.19 -7.64 10.90
N SER A 130 -0.70 -7.88 9.95
CA SER A 130 -2.11 -8.21 10.26
C SER A 130 -2.57 -9.37 9.39
N ALA A 131 -3.58 -10.09 9.86
CA ALA A 131 -4.30 -11.07 9.06
C ALA A 131 -5.44 -10.40 8.29
N SER A 132 -5.84 -10.97 7.16
CA SER A 132 -6.93 -10.53 6.30
C SER A 132 -7.39 -11.65 5.36
N GLY A 133 -8.26 -11.33 4.42
CA GLY A 133 -8.87 -12.28 3.51
C GLY A 133 -10.22 -12.78 4.02
N PRO A 134 -10.99 -13.47 3.18
CA PRO A 134 -12.33 -13.97 3.56
C PRO A 134 -12.30 -14.94 4.74
N ALA A 135 -11.25 -15.75 4.85
CA ALA A 135 -11.05 -16.70 5.93
C ALA A 135 -10.11 -16.16 7.03
N ASN A 136 -9.68 -14.90 6.96
CA ASN A 136 -8.74 -14.27 7.88
C ASN A 136 -7.42 -15.05 8.10
N ASP A 137 -7.03 -15.85 7.12
CA ASP A 137 -5.90 -16.77 7.12
C ASP A 137 -4.65 -16.22 6.41
N THR A 138 -4.74 -15.02 5.86
CA THR A 138 -3.70 -14.44 5.02
C THR A 138 -2.96 -13.32 5.75
N LEU A 139 -1.66 -13.46 5.95
CA LEU A 139 -0.81 -12.39 6.46
C LEU A 139 -0.78 -11.25 5.43
N LYS A 140 -1.16 -10.06 5.86
CA LYS A 140 -1.10 -8.84 5.06
C LYS A 140 0.21 -8.12 5.32
N ILE A 141 1.17 -8.32 4.44
CA ILE A 141 2.50 -7.70 4.49
C ILE A 141 2.45 -6.45 3.62
N ARG A 142 2.58 -5.30 4.28
CA ARG A 142 2.45 -3.99 3.62
C ARG A 142 3.40 -2.98 4.27
N PRO A 143 4.71 -3.14 4.03
CA PRO A 143 5.70 -2.22 4.56
C PRO A 143 5.60 -0.84 3.90
N PRO A 144 6.20 0.20 4.50
CA PRO A 144 6.30 1.52 3.87
C PRO A 144 7.16 1.46 2.59
N LEU A 145 6.97 2.43 1.69
CA LEU A 145 7.69 2.45 0.42
C LEU A 145 9.23 2.48 0.58
N PRO A 146 9.83 3.25 1.53
CA PRO A 146 11.28 3.23 1.77
C PRO A 146 11.74 2.01 2.59
N PHE A 147 11.22 0.83 2.26
CA PHE A 147 11.57 -0.43 2.92
C PHE A 147 12.89 -0.97 2.38
N SER A 148 13.88 -1.09 3.25
CA SER A 148 15.24 -1.48 2.87
C SER A 148 15.44 -3.01 2.82
N THR A 149 16.57 -3.44 2.23
CA THR A 149 16.99 -4.84 2.25
C THR A 149 17.24 -5.35 3.69
N ALA A 150 17.70 -4.48 4.58
CA ALA A 150 17.90 -4.82 5.99
C ALA A 150 16.56 -5.11 6.68
N ASP A 151 15.54 -4.29 6.41
CA ASP A 151 14.19 -4.49 6.94
C ASP A 151 13.55 -5.78 6.38
N ALA A 152 13.75 -6.05 5.10
CA ALA A 152 13.31 -7.28 4.46
C ALA A 152 13.97 -8.52 5.09
N THR A 153 15.27 -8.45 5.36
CA THR A 153 16.02 -9.53 6.02
C THR A 153 15.48 -9.77 7.44
N LEU A 154 15.23 -8.71 8.19
CA LEU A 154 14.63 -8.80 9.53
C LEU A 154 13.26 -9.49 9.45
N LEU A 155 12.36 -9.02 8.59
CA LEU A 155 11.03 -9.61 8.40
C LEU A 155 11.11 -11.11 8.08
N LEU A 156 11.95 -11.49 7.12
CA LEU A 156 12.07 -12.88 6.68
C LEU A 156 12.68 -13.78 7.76
N THR A 157 13.65 -13.26 8.52
CA THR A 157 14.27 -13.99 9.65
C THR A 157 13.25 -14.25 10.76
N GLU A 158 12.47 -13.24 11.13
CA GLU A 158 11.47 -13.38 12.19
C GLU A 158 10.29 -14.26 11.76
N LEU A 159 9.89 -14.17 10.49
CA LEU A 159 8.88 -15.07 9.91
C LEU A 159 9.37 -16.54 9.95
N ASP A 160 10.60 -16.83 9.52
CA ASP A 160 11.13 -18.19 9.57
C ASP A 160 11.17 -18.74 11.01
N ALA A 161 11.57 -17.89 11.97
CA ALA A 161 11.62 -18.27 13.38
C ALA A 161 10.23 -18.63 13.96
N VAL A 162 9.18 -17.90 13.54
CA VAL A 162 7.80 -18.10 14.04
C VAL A 162 7.09 -19.24 13.32
N LEU A 163 7.47 -19.54 12.07
CA LEU A 163 6.83 -20.56 11.24
C LEU A 163 7.48 -21.96 11.39
N ARG A 164 8.49 -22.09 12.24
CA ARG A 164 9.04 -23.39 12.63
C ARG A 164 8.08 -24.13 13.54
#